data_fef891b4b3cf26da189607c5d67cf4dd
#
_entry.id   fef891b4b3cf26da189607c5d67cf4dd
#
_cell.length_a   1.000
_cell.length_b   1.000
_cell.length_c   1.000
_cell.angle_alpha   90.00
_cell.angle_beta   90.00
_cell.angle_gamma   90.00
#
_symmetry.space_group_name_H-M   'P 1'
#
loop_
_entity.id
_entity.type
_entity.pdbx_description
1 polymer ?
#
loop_
_entity_poly.entity_id
_entity_poly.type
_entity_poly.pdbx_seq_one_letter_code
_entity_poly.pdbx_strand_id
1 'polypeptide(L)'
;MGDIFCKKGSKFVLGLISFFLVTWCRHTISADNNLSVSIISSSLCNLDAVVLTTGKDSLAFDKSIQSSLKHFVDVRNYYIVTPHPADLIEKFRNKSWYSDRIKIVGEDTFPFKWNNISEIMIQAVQDKGVYPIDGKSTFEKTVWGRTGWFLQQLLKFYAGKVLGLEDFVLLDSDVIWFNDIRFNSHCNATSRSYYYASSSQYHPSYLATLSAISGVHKIDAPVHRSGIVHHMVIVKTVLDDLMSVSENLFGGIPFWQVLLNVR
;
A
#
# COMPACT_ATOMS: atom_id res chain seq x y z
N MET A 1 -17.82 -28.80 -11.27
CA MET A 1 -17.88 -27.33 -11.17
C MET A 1 -17.31 -26.90 -9.82
N GLY A 2 -16.14 -27.25 -9.49
CA GLY A 2 -15.59 -26.95 -8.17
C GLY A 2 -14.07 -26.97 -8.19
N ASP A 3 -13.37 -25.95 -8.70
CA ASP A 3 -11.93 -25.83 -8.49
C ASP A 3 -11.36 -24.44 -8.87
N ILE A 4 -12.22 -23.42 -9.00
CA ILE A 4 -11.77 -22.10 -9.52
C ILE A 4 -11.48 -21.09 -8.39
N PHE A 5 -11.81 -21.35 -7.14
CA PHE A 5 -11.84 -20.31 -6.09
C PHE A 5 -10.59 -20.19 -5.21
N CYS A 6 -9.62 -21.09 -5.25
CA CYS A 6 -8.60 -21.14 -4.20
C CYS A 6 -7.22 -20.55 -4.53
N LYS A 7 -6.89 -20.19 -5.78
CA LYS A 7 -5.53 -19.73 -6.13
C LYS A 7 -5.37 -18.24 -6.50
N LYS A 8 -6.44 -17.44 -6.58
CA LYS A 8 -6.37 -16.09 -7.17
C LYS A 8 -6.53 -14.92 -6.20
N GLY A 9 -6.65 -15.13 -4.90
CA GLY A 9 -7.04 -14.05 -3.97
C GLY A 9 -5.94 -13.17 -3.38
N SER A 10 -4.66 -13.51 -3.53
CA SER A 10 -3.60 -12.83 -2.76
C SER A 10 -3.03 -11.54 -3.37
N LYS A 11 -3.44 -11.15 -4.57
CA LYS A 11 -2.93 -9.93 -5.25
C LYS A 11 -3.98 -8.82 -5.37
N PHE A 12 -5.06 -8.90 -4.59
CA PHE A 12 -6.30 -8.20 -4.87
C PHE A 12 -6.31 -6.69 -4.60
N VAL A 13 -5.65 -6.21 -3.56
CA VAL A 13 -5.84 -4.83 -3.08
C VAL A 13 -4.76 -3.84 -3.55
N LEU A 14 -3.53 -4.27 -3.76
CA LEU A 14 -2.46 -3.39 -4.26
C LEU A 14 -2.75 -2.83 -5.66
N GLY A 15 -3.36 -3.64 -6.53
CA GLY A 15 -3.79 -3.19 -7.86
C GLY A 15 -4.86 -2.10 -7.82
N LEU A 16 -5.71 -2.11 -6.80
CA LEU A 16 -6.79 -1.14 -6.61
C LEU A 16 -6.26 0.28 -6.42
N ILE A 17 -5.31 0.48 -5.52
CA ILE A 17 -4.80 1.82 -5.20
C ILE A 17 -4.05 2.42 -6.38
N SER A 18 -3.20 1.64 -7.02
CA SER A 18 -2.39 2.11 -8.14
C SER A 18 -3.25 2.56 -9.31
N PHE A 19 -4.35 1.87 -9.55
CA PHE A 19 -5.28 2.25 -10.62
C PHE A 19 -6.01 3.57 -10.32
N PHE A 20 -6.47 3.75 -9.09
CA PHE A 20 -7.17 4.96 -8.68
C PHE A 20 -6.26 6.19 -8.73
N LEU A 21 -5.05 6.06 -8.20
CA LEU A 21 -4.06 7.13 -8.18
C LEU A 21 -3.66 7.57 -9.61
N VAL A 22 -3.49 6.63 -10.52
CA VAL A 22 -3.13 6.93 -11.93
C VAL A 22 -4.28 7.56 -12.70
N THR A 23 -5.53 7.12 -12.48
CA THR A 23 -6.68 7.61 -13.26
C THR A 23 -7.18 8.97 -12.76
N TRP A 24 -7.19 9.18 -11.45
CA TRP A 24 -7.61 10.46 -10.85
C TRP A 24 -6.63 11.60 -11.16
N CYS A 25 -5.33 11.37 -11.07
CA CYS A 25 -4.33 12.39 -11.40
C CYS A 25 -4.33 12.83 -12.87
N ARG A 26 -4.81 12.00 -13.81
CA ARG A 26 -4.96 12.43 -15.21
C ARG A 26 -6.02 13.51 -15.43
N HIS A 27 -7.02 13.59 -14.54
CA HIS A 27 -8.09 14.60 -14.67
C HIS A 27 -7.76 15.94 -14.00
N THR A 28 -6.75 16.02 -13.16
CA THR A 28 -6.38 17.26 -12.44
C THR A 28 -5.17 18.01 -13.00
N ILE A 29 -4.46 17.44 -13.97
CA ILE A 29 -3.28 18.07 -14.56
C ILE A 29 -3.65 18.74 -15.88
N SER A 30 -4.16 19.98 -15.82
CA SER A 30 -4.07 20.94 -16.90
C SER A 30 -2.71 21.62 -16.80
N ALA A 31 -1.86 21.40 -17.80
CA ALA A 31 -0.50 21.96 -17.82
C ALA A 31 -0.56 23.42 -18.28
N ASP A 32 -0.30 24.34 -17.38
CA ASP A 32 0.16 25.67 -17.73
C ASP A 32 1.70 25.70 -17.73
N ASN A 33 2.26 25.71 -18.94
CA ASN A 33 3.67 25.94 -19.18
C ASN A 33 3.95 27.44 -19.09
N ASN A 34 4.67 27.87 -18.08
CA ASN A 34 5.68 28.95 -18.04
C ASN A 34 5.81 29.51 -16.64
N LEU A 35 6.86 29.14 -15.92
CA LEU A 35 7.37 29.96 -14.82
C LEU A 35 8.85 29.65 -14.49
N SER A 36 9.60 30.71 -14.31
CA SER A 36 11.01 30.78 -13.94
C SER A 36 11.37 29.90 -12.73
N VAL A 37 12.45 29.12 -12.86
CA VAL A 37 13.02 28.27 -11.81
C VAL A 37 13.61 29.16 -10.71
N SER A 38 12.85 29.35 -9.63
CA SER A 38 13.41 29.75 -8.35
C SER A 38 13.95 28.51 -7.64
N ILE A 39 15.16 28.58 -7.11
CA ILE A 39 15.80 27.55 -6.29
C ILE A 39 14.99 27.41 -4.98
N ILE A 40 13.95 26.59 -5.01
CA ILE A 40 13.17 26.25 -3.81
C ILE A 40 13.92 25.13 -3.11
N SER A 41 14.06 25.25 -1.78
CA SER A 41 14.83 24.34 -0.94
C SER A 41 14.48 22.87 -1.28
N SER A 42 15.49 22.08 -1.58
CA SER A 42 15.38 20.67 -2.00
C SER A 42 14.64 19.77 -0.99
N SER A 43 14.45 20.23 0.24
CA SER A 43 13.79 19.50 1.31
C SER A 43 12.26 19.34 1.14
N LEU A 44 11.60 20.29 0.44
CA LEU A 44 10.15 20.24 0.22
C LEU A 44 9.73 19.17 -0.79
N CYS A 45 10.66 18.72 -1.62
CA CYS A 45 10.38 17.77 -2.69
C CYS A 45 10.73 16.33 -2.33
N ASN A 46 11.26 16.09 -1.14
CA ASN A 46 11.61 14.74 -0.72
C ASN A 46 10.38 14.00 -0.17
N LEU A 47 10.22 12.76 -0.58
CA LEU A 47 9.21 11.85 -0.09
C LEU A 47 9.72 11.08 1.15
N ASP A 48 8.80 10.59 1.95
CA ASP A 48 9.09 9.53 2.92
C ASP A 48 8.77 8.18 2.29
N ALA A 49 9.50 7.14 2.65
CA ALA A 49 9.21 5.79 2.22
C ALA A 49 8.63 4.96 3.38
N VAL A 50 7.69 4.08 3.07
CA VAL A 50 7.12 3.12 4.01
C VAL A 50 7.41 1.71 3.50
N VAL A 51 8.00 0.89 4.35
CA VAL A 51 8.36 -0.51 4.07
C VAL A 51 7.76 -1.37 5.17
N LEU A 52 7.04 -2.42 4.78
CA LEU A 52 6.53 -3.39 5.73
C LEU A 52 7.41 -4.64 5.70
N THR A 53 7.86 -5.09 6.86
CA THR A 53 8.69 -6.29 6.95
C THR A 53 8.39 -7.10 8.19
N THR A 54 8.60 -8.41 8.09
CA THR A 54 8.55 -9.34 9.22
C THR A 54 9.92 -9.92 9.48
N GLY A 55 10.11 -10.53 10.66
CA GLY A 55 11.38 -11.17 10.99
C GLY A 55 11.80 -12.30 10.02
N LYS A 56 10.82 -12.89 9.30
CA LYS A 56 11.07 -13.97 8.33
C LYS A 56 11.86 -13.50 7.11
N ASP A 57 11.61 -12.27 6.66
CA ASP A 57 12.16 -11.73 5.41
C ASP A 57 13.43 -10.91 5.63
N SER A 58 14.01 -10.98 6.81
CA SER A 58 15.08 -10.09 7.27
C SER A 58 16.35 -10.08 6.40
N LEU A 59 16.67 -11.18 5.70
CA LEU A 59 17.81 -11.21 4.77
C LEU A 59 17.51 -10.47 3.47
N ALA A 60 16.34 -10.71 2.88
CA ALA A 60 15.89 -9.99 1.70
C ALA A 60 15.73 -8.51 2.01
N PHE A 61 15.11 -8.19 3.15
CA PHE A 61 14.95 -6.82 3.64
C PHE A 61 16.29 -6.08 3.82
N ASP A 62 17.33 -6.72 4.39
CA ASP A 62 18.67 -6.12 4.55
C ASP A 62 19.23 -5.65 3.19
N LYS A 63 19.07 -6.44 2.13
CA LYS A 63 19.52 -6.08 0.79
C LYS A 63 18.61 -5.02 0.13
N SER A 64 17.31 -5.14 0.32
CA SER A 64 16.32 -4.21 -0.21
C SER A 64 16.54 -2.80 0.34
N ILE A 65 16.66 -2.64 1.67
CA ILE A 65 16.84 -1.34 2.30
C ILE A 65 18.19 -0.70 1.94
N GLN A 66 19.27 -1.48 1.87
CA GLN A 66 20.57 -0.98 1.43
C GLN A 66 20.50 -0.43 0.00
N SER A 67 19.88 -1.17 -0.92
CA SER A 67 19.76 -0.75 -2.30
C SER A 67 18.85 0.48 -2.46
N SER A 68 17.74 0.57 -1.71
CA SER A 68 16.87 1.74 -1.76
C SER A 68 17.54 2.99 -1.18
N LEU A 69 18.26 2.87 -0.06
CA LEU A 69 19.04 3.97 0.53
C LEU A 69 20.11 4.50 -0.43
N LYS A 70 20.68 3.63 -1.27
CA LYS A 70 21.70 3.97 -2.24
C LYS A 70 21.10 4.64 -3.49
N HIS A 71 19.97 4.14 -3.98
CA HIS A 71 19.48 4.46 -5.31
C HIS A 71 18.26 5.39 -5.34
N PHE A 72 17.60 5.65 -4.21
CA PHE A 72 16.46 6.57 -4.18
C PHE A 72 16.93 8.00 -3.85
N VAL A 73 16.92 8.85 -4.86
CA VAL A 73 17.53 10.18 -4.78
C VAL A 73 16.64 11.25 -4.14
N ASP A 74 15.32 10.99 -4.08
CA ASP A 74 14.33 11.94 -3.55
C ASP A 74 13.51 11.36 -2.36
N VAL A 75 14.08 10.40 -1.63
CA VAL A 75 13.52 9.86 -0.40
C VAL A 75 14.34 10.32 0.80
N ARG A 76 13.70 10.94 1.79
CA ARG A 76 14.37 11.47 3.00
C ARG A 76 14.42 10.48 4.16
N ASN A 77 13.28 9.89 4.56
CA ASN A 77 13.19 8.95 5.65
C ASN A 77 12.54 7.63 5.21
N TYR A 78 12.85 6.56 5.94
CA TYR A 78 12.29 5.24 5.74
C TYR A 78 11.58 4.79 7.01
N TYR A 79 10.28 4.67 6.96
CA TYR A 79 9.44 4.14 8.03
C TYR A 79 9.28 2.64 7.84
N ILE A 80 9.88 1.88 8.72
CA ILE A 80 9.86 0.42 8.66
C ILE A 80 8.82 -0.08 9.66
N VAL A 81 7.68 -0.54 9.16
CA VAL A 81 6.59 -1.06 9.97
C VAL A 81 6.78 -2.56 10.16
N THR A 82 6.77 -3.02 11.40
CA THR A 82 7.06 -4.42 11.77
C THR A 82 6.29 -4.84 13.03
N PRO A 83 5.91 -6.13 13.17
CA PRO A 83 5.34 -6.64 14.42
C PRO A 83 6.33 -6.68 15.59
N HIS A 84 7.64 -6.69 15.31
CA HIS A 84 8.70 -6.85 16.32
C HIS A 84 9.77 -5.74 16.21
N PRO A 85 9.45 -4.48 16.57
CA PRO A 85 10.36 -3.35 16.40
C PRO A 85 11.67 -3.51 17.20
N ALA A 86 11.63 -4.01 18.43
CA ALA A 86 12.81 -4.19 19.25
C ALA A 86 13.80 -5.18 18.63
N ASP A 87 13.32 -6.32 18.14
CA ASP A 87 14.13 -7.35 17.49
C ASP A 87 14.79 -6.81 16.21
N LEU A 88 14.05 -6.01 15.46
CA LEU A 88 14.55 -5.41 14.22
C LEU A 88 15.64 -4.37 14.53
N ILE A 89 15.44 -3.52 15.53
CA ILE A 89 16.44 -2.55 16.00
C ILE A 89 17.72 -3.29 16.44
N GLU A 90 17.61 -4.29 17.30
CA GLU A 90 18.76 -5.06 17.77
C GLU A 90 19.55 -5.67 16.62
N LYS A 91 18.84 -6.24 15.64
CA LYS A 91 19.46 -6.90 14.50
C LYS A 91 20.20 -5.94 13.57
N PHE A 92 19.70 -4.70 13.41
CA PHE A 92 20.19 -3.81 12.38
C PHE A 92 20.95 -2.57 12.88
N ARG A 93 20.89 -2.22 14.16
CA ARG A 93 21.55 -1.02 14.73
C ARG A 93 23.05 -0.91 14.44
N ASN A 94 23.72 -2.04 14.25
CA ASN A 94 25.17 -2.08 13.96
C ASN A 94 25.49 -2.16 12.45
N LYS A 95 24.50 -2.10 11.58
CA LYS A 95 24.70 -2.10 10.13
C LYS A 95 25.15 -0.72 9.66
N SER A 96 26.06 -0.69 8.71
CA SER A 96 26.61 0.57 8.15
C SER A 96 25.56 1.47 7.49
N TRP A 97 24.44 0.91 7.06
CA TRP A 97 23.33 1.65 6.45
C TRP A 97 22.31 2.16 7.49
N TYR A 98 22.35 1.67 8.74
CA TYR A 98 21.42 2.11 9.77
C TYR A 98 21.78 3.54 10.21
N SER A 99 20.85 4.45 10.04
CA SER A 99 21.03 5.87 10.30
C SER A 99 19.75 6.50 10.89
N ASP A 100 19.81 7.75 11.24
CA ASP A 100 18.67 8.54 11.70
C ASP A 100 17.55 8.71 10.66
N ARG A 101 17.82 8.40 9.38
CA ARG A 101 16.80 8.30 8.33
C ARG A 101 15.89 7.08 8.50
N ILE A 102 16.28 6.08 9.28
CA ILE A 102 15.50 4.87 9.53
C ILE A 102 14.63 5.06 10.78
N LYS A 103 13.33 4.94 10.61
CA LYS A 103 12.33 5.01 11.66
C LYS A 103 11.61 3.67 11.77
N ILE A 104 11.84 2.94 12.85
CA ILE A 104 11.20 1.62 13.06
C ILE A 104 9.94 1.84 13.90
N VAL A 105 8.81 1.33 13.41
CA VAL A 105 7.47 1.52 13.96
C VAL A 105 6.80 0.17 14.19
N GLY A 106 6.15 0.01 15.34
CA GLY A 106 5.36 -1.18 15.64
C GLY A 106 4.00 -1.19 14.94
N GLU A 107 3.56 -2.36 14.50
CA GLU A 107 2.20 -2.54 13.96
C GLU A 107 1.10 -2.22 14.98
N ASP A 108 1.41 -2.26 16.26
CA ASP A 108 0.50 -1.96 17.37
C ASP A 108 0.09 -0.49 17.46
N THR A 109 0.79 0.41 16.75
CA THR A 109 0.40 1.83 16.60
C THR A 109 -0.80 2.04 15.67
N PHE A 110 -1.17 1.03 14.88
CA PHE A 110 -2.28 1.10 13.94
C PHE A 110 -3.62 0.75 14.59
N PRO A 111 -4.77 1.27 14.07
CA PRO A 111 -6.08 1.13 14.72
C PRO A 111 -6.71 -0.27 14.59
N PHE A 112 -6.02 -1.23 14.01
CA PHE A 112 -6.48 -2.60 13.80
C PHE A 112 -5.35 -3.59 14.12
N LYS A 113 -5.74 -4.80 14.51
CA LYS A 113 -4.82 -5.88 14.86
C LYS A 113 -5.22 -7.14 14.11
N TRP A 114 -4.31 -8.10 14.05
CA TRP A 114 -4.53 -9.41 13.44
C TRP A 114 -5.89 -10.03 13.84
N ASN A 115 -6.21 -10.05 15.14
CA ASN A 115 -7.45 -10.66 15.64
C ASN A 115 -8.69 -9.95 15.11
N ASN A 116 -8.72 -8.61 15.13
CA ASN A 116 -9.86 -7.85 14.61
C ASN A 116 -10.11 -8.16 13.13
N ILE A 117 -9.04 -8.25 12.34
CA ILE A 117 -9.13 -8.53 10.90
C ILE A 117 -9.63 -9.97 10.70
N SER A 118 -9.07 -10.94 11.41
CA SER A 118 -9.47 -12.36 11.27
C SER A 118 -10.92 -12.59 11.68
N GLU A 119 -11.39 -11.97 12.76
CA GLU A 119 -12.79 -12.07 13.20
C GLU A 119 -13.76 -11.53 12.16
N ILE A 120 -13.52 -10.33 11.60
CA ILE A 120 -14.37 -9.77 10.55
C ILE A 120 -14.34 -10.64 9.30
N MET A 121 -13.17 -11.16 8.92
CA MET A 121 -13.06 -12.04 7.76
C MET A 121 -13.81 -13.36 7.95
N ILE A 122 -13.78 -13.94 9.14
CA ILE A 122 -14.53 -15.15 9.49
C ILE A 122 -16.04 -14.87 9.39
N GLN A 123 -16.49 -13.79 10.02
CA GLN A 123 -17.89 -13.39 10.00
C GLN A 123 -18.39 -13.15 8.58
N ALA A 124 -17.66 -12.39 7.78
CA ALA A 124 -18.03 -12.06 6.39
C ALA A 124 -18.13 -13.30 5.49
N VAL A 125 -17.42 -14.36 5.79
CA VAL A 125 -17.53 -15.64 5.05
C VAL A 125 -18.70 -16.48 5.55
N GLN A 126 -18.95 -16.47 6.86
CA GLN A 126 -20.11 -17.16 7.46
C GLN A 126 -21.43 -16.56 6.98
N ASP A 127 -21.55 -15.24 6.94
CA ASP A 127 -22.76 -14.52 6.50
C ASP A 127 -23.12 -14.82 5.04
N LYS A 128 -22.15 -15.18 4.21
CA LYS A 128 -22.37 -15.59 2.81
C LYS A 128 -22.73 -17.08 2.65
N GLY A 129 -22.88 -17.80 3.73
CA GLY A 129 -23.21 -19.23 3.69
C GLY A 129 -22.11 -20.12 3.08
N VAL A 130 -20.89 -19.61 2.99
CA VAL A 130 -19.74 -20.38 2.54
C VAL A 130 -19.20 -21.18 3.72
N TYR A 131 -19.77 -22.35 3.92
CA TYR A 131 -19.27 -23.30 4.91
C TYR A 131 -18.16 -24.16 4.30
N PRO A 132 -17.11 -24.48 5.07
CA PRO A 132 -16.04 -25.35 4.58
C PRO A 132 -16.58 -26.77 4.29
N ILE A 133 -16.26 -27.25 3.11
CA ILE A 133 -16.65 -28.61 2.67
C ILE A 133 -15.91 -29.67 3.52
N ASP A 134 -14.74 -29.35 4.02
CA ASP A 134 -13.82 -30.28 4.71
C ASP A 134 -13.66 -30.03 6.23
N GLY A 135 -14.62 -29.30 6.83
CA GLY A 135 -14.59 -29.04 8.26
C GLY A 135 -13.85 -27.75 8.68
N LYS A 136 -14.03 -27.38 9.94
CA LYS A 136 -13.63 -26.11 10.54
C LYS A 136 -12.13 -25.78 10.39
N SER A 137 -11.26 -26.80 10.43
CA SER A 137 -9.81 -26.60 10.43
C SER A 137 -9.24 -26.06 9.10
N THR A 138 -9.79 -26.47 7.97
CA THR A 138 -9.33 -26.03 6.64
C THR A 138 -9.79 -24.61 6.36
N PHE A 139 -10.99 -24.27 6.79
CA PHE A 139 -11.55 -22.92 6.67
C PHE A 139 -10.75 -21.89 7.49
N GLU A 140 -10.53 -22.17 8.78
CA GLU A 140 -9.73 -21.28 9.64
C GLU A 140 -8.32 -21.09 9.09
N LYS A 141 -7.66 -22.14 8.62
CA LYS A 141 -6.34 -22.04 7.97
C LYS A 141 -6.36 -21.15 6.73
N THR A 142 -7.42 -21.21 5.93
CA THR A 142 -7.56 -20.37 4.72
C THR A 142 -7.77 -18.90 5.09
N VAL A 143 -8.61 -18.60 6.08
CA VAL A 143 -8.82 -17.23 6.56
C VAL A 143 -7.55 -16.69 7.20
N TRP A 144 -6.91 -17.46 8.08
CA TRP A 144 -5.68 -17.04 8.75
C TRP A 144 -4.52 -16.83 7.78
N GLY A 145 -4.39 -17.68 6.76
CA GLY A 145 -3.39 -17.49 5.72
C GLY A 145 -3.57 -16.20 4.92
N ARG A 146 -4.80 -15.66 4.86
CA ARG A 146 -5.10 -14.39 4.20
C ARG A 146 -5.08 -13.19 5.13
N THR A 147 -5.34 -13.38 6.42
CA THR A 147 -5.37 -12.30 7.42
C THR A 147 -4.08 -11.48 7.40
N GLY A 148 -2.92 -12.14 7.34
CA GLY A 148 -1.62 -11.45 7.26
C GLY A 148 -1.48 -10.59 6.01
N TRP A 149 -1.97 -11.07 4.89
CA TRP A 149 -1.94 -10.29 3.66
C TRP A 149 -2.87 -9.06 3.74
N PHE A 150 -4.09 -9.21 4.29
CA PHE A 150 -5.00 -8.07 4.51
C PHE A 150 -4.42 -7.08 5.51
N LEU A 151 -3.87 -7.55 6.63
CA LEU A 151 -3.19 -6.71 7.59
C LEU A 151 -2.10 -5.88 6.91
N GLN A 152 -1.24 -6.52 6.11
CA GLN A 152 -0.20 -5.83 5.36
C GLN A 152 -0.76 -4.73 4.44
N GLN A 153 -1.86 -5.00 3.73
CA GLN A 153 -2.47 -3.97 2.87
C GLN A 153 -3.04 -2.82 3.69
N LEU A 154 -3.73 -3.11 4.79
CA LEU A 154 -4.29 -2.09 5.67
C LEU A 154 -3.20 -1.22 6.32
N LEU A 155 -2.07 -1.81 6.74
CA LEU A 155 -0.91 -1.07 7.24
C LEU A 155 -0.39 -0.09 6.17
N LYS A 156 -0.30 -0.53 4.91
CA LYS A 156 0.11 0.32 3.78
C LYS A 156 -0.86 1.50 3.58
N PHE A 157 -2.17 1.28 3.63
CA PHE A 157 -3.17 2.33 3.48
C PHE A 157 -3.15 3.35 4.61
N TYR A 158 -3.02 2.87 5.83
CA TYR A 158 -3.11 3.73 7.01
C TYR A 158 -1.79 4.39 7.39
N ALA A 159 -0.68 4.04 6.71
CA ALA A 159 0.65 4.57 7.04
C ALA A 159 0.69 6.10 7.02
N GLY A 160 0.16 6.75 5.99
CA GLY A 160 0.10 8.20 5.92
C GLY A 160 -0.57 8.84 7.10
N LYS A 161 -1.76 8.32 7.48
CA LYS A 161 -2.55 8.83 8.60
C LYS A 161 -1.88 8.60 9.96
N VAL A 162 -1.36 7.38 10.18
CA VAL A 162 -0.79 6.99 11.48
C VAL A 162 0.58 7.62 11.71
N LEU A 163 1.39 7.74 10.66
CA LEU A 163 2.75 8.27 10.76
C LEU A 163 2.82 9.78 10.48
N GLY A 164 1.69 10.43 10.18
CA GLY A 164 1.63 11.85 9.87
C GLY A 164 2.38 12.21 8.58
N LEU A 165 2.34 11.32 7.58
CA LEU A 165 3.01 11.53 6.31
C LEU A 165 2.07 12.25 5.33
N GLU A 166 2.67 13.12 4.54
CA GLU A 166 2.04 13.67 3.34
C GLU A 166 2.11 12.63 2.20
N ASP A 167 2.48 13.02 0.99
CA ASP A 167 2.72 12.04 -0.07
C ASP A 167 3.96 11.19 0.26
N PHE A 168 3.87 9.88 0.04
CA PHE A 168 4.92 8.95 0.41
C PHE A 168 5.03 7.78 -0.57
N VAL A 169 6.16 7.08 -0.52
CA VAL A 169 6.41 5.89 -1.35
C VAL A 169 6.17 4.62 -0.52
N LEU A 170 5.34 3.72 -1.02
CA LEU A 170 5.27 2.35 -0.51
C LEU A 170 6.29 1.48 -1.25
N LEU A 171 7.01 0.65 -0.50
CA LEU A 171 8.01 -0.27 -1.04
C LEU A 171 7.75 -1.69 -0.52
N ASP A 172 7.93 -2.66 -1.40
CA ASP A 172 8.01 -4.06 -0.98
C ASP A 172 9.40 -4.33 -0.38
N SER A 173 9.44 -5.16 0.66
CA SER A 173 10.65 -5.41 1.48
C SER A 173 11.65 -6.39 0.86
N ASP A 174 11.34 -6.95 -0.31
CA ASP A 174 12.09 -8.02 -0.97
C ASP A 174 12.62 -7.65 -2.37
N VAL A 175 12.63 -6.35 -2.70
CA VAL A 175 13.08 -5.84 -4.00
C VAL A 175 14.44 -5.18 -3.89
N ILE A 176 15.36 -5.54 -4.79
CA ILE A 176 16.70 -4.96 -4.88
C ILE A 176 16.75 -4.00 -6.08
N TRP A 177 17.25 -2.80 -5.85
CA TRP A 177 17.32 -1.72 -6.82
C TRP A 177 18.75 -1.59 -7.36
N PHE A 178 18.89 -1.52 -8.68
CA PHE A 178 20.20 -1.48 -9.33
C PHE A 178 20.53 -0.12 -9.94
N ASN A 179 19.52 0.72 -10.17
CA ASN A 179 19.68 2.04 -10.78
C ASN A 179 19.07 3.11 -9.91
N ASP A 180 19.54 4.35 -10.09
CA ASP A 180 18.96 5.50 -9.42
C ASP A 180 17.53 5.73 -9.87
N ILE A 181 16.65 5.94 -8.89
CA ILE A 181 15.21 6.15 -9.07
C ILE A 181 14.84 7.48 -8.45
N ARG A 182 14.06 8.23 -9.22
CA ARG A 182 13.40 9.45 -8.79
C ARG A 182 11.90 9.25 -8.91
N PHE A 183 11.18 9.56 -7.85
CA PHE A 183 9.72 9.43 -7.82
C PHE A 183 9.03 10.73 -8.26
N ASN A 184 9.61 11.91 -7.96
CA ASN A 184 9.08 13.18 -8.40
C ASN A 184 9.45 13.44 -9.87
N SER A 185 8.45 13.66 -10.73
CA SER A 185 8.65 14.16 -12.09
C SER A 185 8.71 15.69 -12.13
N HIS A 186 7.96 16.35 -11.26
CA HIS A 186 7.98 17.78 -11.03
C HIS A 186 7.66 18.08 -9.58
N CYS A 187 8.33 19.04 -9.00
CA CYS A 187 8.05 19.53 -7.66
C CYS A 187 8.42 21.00 -7.51
N ASN A 188 7.45 21.77 -7.01
CA ASN A 188 7.65 23.15 -6.56
C ASN A 188 6.79 23.41 -5.32
N ALA A 189 6.73 24.64 -4.83
CA ALA A 189 6.00 25.00 -3.61
C ALA A 189 4.48 24.77 -3.69
N THR A 190 3.92 24.78 -4.90
CA THR A 190 2.47 24.75 -5.13
C THR A 190 1.98 23.51 -5.89
N SER A 191 2.89 22.73 -6.49
CA SER A 191 2.53 21.60 -7.33
C SER A 191 3.57 20.49 -7.24
N ARG A 192 3.08 19.25 -7.17
CA ARG A 192 3.88 18.02 -7.24
C ARG A 192 3.29 17.10 -8.28
N SER A 193 4.14 16.44 -9.03
CA SER A 193 3.75 15.32 -9.90
C SER A 193 4.78 14.20 -9.78
N TYR A 194 4.33 12.98 -10.04
CA TYR A 194 5.11 11.78 -9.77
C TYR A 194 5.24 10.92 -11.01
N TYR A 195 6.34 10.15 -11.08
CA TYR A 195 6.45 9.06 -12.03
C TYR A 195 5.64 7.86 -11.55
N TYR A 196 4.93 7.22 -12.46
CA TYR A 196 4.12 6.05 -12.17
C TYR A 196 4.72 4.81 -12.82
N ALA A 197 4.82 3.76 -12.03
CA ALA A 197 5.08 2.44 -12.55
C ALA A 197 3.75 1.75 -12.90
N SER A 198 3.75 0.97 -13.97
CA SER A 198 2.62 0.13 -14.35
C SER A 198 3.10 -1.24 -14.80
N SER A 199 2.29 -2.27 -14.57
CA SER A 199 2.58 -3.63 -15.00
C SER A 199 1.54 -4.14 -16.00
N SER A 200 1.87 -5.19 -16.72
CA SER A 200 0.92 -5.93 -17.58
C SER A 200 0.03 -6.90 -16.79
N GLN A 201 0.23 -7.03 -15.49
CA GLN A 201 -0.65 -7.85 -14.65
C GLN A 201 -2.00 -7.16 -14.48
N TYR A 202 -3.06 -7.85 -14.92
CA TYR A 202 -4.41 -7.32 -14.89
C TYR A 202 -5.36 -8.30 -14.20
N HIS A 203 -6.14 -7.79 -13.25
CA HIS A 203 -7.10 -8.60 -12.52
C HIS A 203 -8.47 -7.90 -12.47
N PRO A 204 -9.47 -8.36 -13.25
CA PRO A 204 -10.80 -7.75 -13.30
C PRO A 204 -11.47 -7.60 -11.95
N SER A 205 -11.22 -8.54 -11.04
CA SER A 205 -11.76 -8.50 -9.68
C SER A 205 -11.28 -7.29 -8.85
N TYR A 206 -10.14 -6.69 -9.18
CA TYR A 206 -9.71 -5.45 -8.51
C TYR A 206 -10.58 -4.27 -8.89
N LEU A 207 -10.97 -4.20 -10.15
CA LEU A 207 -11.87 -3.16 -10.64
C LEU A 207 -13.26 -3.30 -10.04
N ALA A 208 -13.74 -4.53 -9.88
CA ALA A 208 -15.01 -4.80 -9.22
C ALA A 208 -15.01 -4.33 -7.75
N THR A 209 -13.95 -4.64 -7.00
CA THR A 209 -13.81 -4.16 -5.62
C THR A 209 -13.69 -2.63 -5.57
N LEU A 210 -12.90 -2.04 -6.45
CA LEU A 210 -12.77 -0.58 -6.52
C LEU A 210 -14.10 0.08 -6.82
N SER A 211 -14.86 -0.43 -7.79
CA SER A 211 -16.22 0.04 -8.10
C SER A 211 -17.12 -0.02 -6.86
N ALA A 212 -17.07 -1.13 -6.13
CA ALA A 212 -17.89 -1.32 -4.94
C ALA A 212 -17.57 -0.34 -3.80
N ILE A 213 -16.29 -0.06 -3.54
CA ILE A 213 -15.88 0.83 -2.42
C ILE A 213 -15.92 2.32 -2.78
N SER A 214 -15.87 2.68 -4.05
CA SER A 214 -15.88 4.08 -4.51
C SER A 214 -17.24 4.55 -5.01
N GLY A 215 -18.21 3.64 -5.22
CA GLY A 215 -19.49 3.94 -5.85
C GLY A 215 -19.40 4.26 -7.35
N VAL A 216 -18.25 4.12 -7.97
CA VAL A 216 -18.07 4.34 -9.42
C VAL A 216 -18.48 3.09 -10.18
N HIS A 217 -19.60 3.16 -10.90
CA HIS A 217 -20.19 1.98 -11.56
C HIS A 217 -19.38 1.46 -12.76
N LYS A 218 -18.58 2.29 -13.39
CA LYS A 218 -17.76 1.90 -14.52
C LYS A 218 -16.36 2.49 -14.39
N ILE A 219 -15.38 1.63 -14.29
CA ILE A 219 -13.98 2.01 -14.29
C ILE A 219 -13.37 1.51 -15.59
N ASP A 220 -13.10 2.45 -16.50
CA ASP A 220 -12.40 2.15 -17.75
C ASP A 220 -10.90 2.06 -17.47
N ALA A 221 -10.42 0.83 -17.37
CA ALA A 221 -8.98 0.60 -17.25
C ALA A 221 -8.32 0.65 -18.64
N PRO A 222 -7.14 1.26 -18.76
CA PRO A 222 -6.33 1.06 -19.96
C PRO A 222 -6.10 -0.43 -20.16
N VAL A 223 -6.38 -0.91 -21.39
CA VAL A 223 -6.27 -2.33 -21.72
C VAL A 223 -4.89 -2.86 -21.31
N HIS A 224 -4.87 -3.93 -20.52
CA HIS A 224 -3.66 -4.66 -20.09
C HIS A 224 -2.66 -3.91 -19.21
N ARG A 225 -3.06 -2.87 -18.47
CA ARG A 225 -2.18 -2.22 -17.50
C ARG A 225 -2.83 -2.13 -16.13
N SER A 226 -2.01 -2.35 -15.09
CA SER A 226 -2.42 -2.21 -13.70
C SER A 226 -1.31 -1.57 -12.88
N GLY A 227 -1.66 -1.15 -11.67
CA GLY A 227 -0.70 -0.67 -10.70
C GLY A 227 -0.14 -1.77 -9.78
N ILE A 228 -0.17 -3.03 -10.18
CA ILE A 228 0.47 -4.11 -9.40
C ILE A 228 1.98 -4.02 -9.63
N VAL A 229 2.64 -3.29 -8.75
CA VAL A 229 4.07 -2.98 -8.83
C VAL A 229 4.69 -3.10 -7.44
N HIS A 230 6.01 -3.19 -7.38
CA HIS A 230 6.77 -3.36 -6.14
C HIS A 230 7.02 -2.04 -5.40
N HIS A 231 6.65 -0.92 -5.98
CA HIS A 231 6.71 0.40 -5.37
C HIS A 231 5.59 1.29 -5.89
N MET A 232 5.12 2.21 -5.06
CA MET A 232 4.00 3.07 -5.39
C MET A 232 4.08 4.39 -4.64
N VAL A 233 3.90 5.51 -5.32
CA VAL A 233 3.68 6.78 -4.65
C VAL A 233 2.21 6.86 -4.23
N ILE A 234 1.98 7.12 -2.96
CA ILE A 234 0.67 7.41 -2.38
C ILE A 234 0.52 8.92 -2.28
N VAL A 235 -0.47 9.45 -2.95
CA VAL A 235 -0.88 10.85 -2.83
C VAL A 235 -1.93 10.93 -1.72
N LYS A 236 -1.57 11.59 -0.62
CA LYS A 236 -2.37 11.61 0.61
C LYS A 236 -3.81 12.07 0.36
N THR A 237 -3.99 13.17 -0.37
CA THR A 237 -5.33 13.72 -0.63
C THR A 237 -6.23 12.73 -1.37
N VAL A 238 -5.69 12.01 -2.35
CA VAL A 238 -6.44 10.99 -3.11
C VAL A 238 -6.82 9.80 -2.23
N LEU A 239 -5.92 9.39 -1.34
CA LEU A 239 -6.20 8.30 -0.41
C LEU A 239 -7.25 8.71 0.63
N ASP A 240 -7.15 9.91 1.18
CA ASP A 240 -8.11 10.45 2.15
C ASP A 240 -9.51 10.59 1.52
N ASP A 241 -9.60 11.05 0.28
CA ASP A 241 -10.86 11.13 -0.48
C ASP A 241 -11.46 9.74 -0.68
N LEU A 242 -10.66 8.74 -1.09
CA LEU A 242 -11.13 7.37 -1.25
C LEU A 242 -11.67 6.80 0.07
N MET A 243 -10.95 6.99 1.16
CA MET A 243 -11.40 6.54 2.49
C MET A 243 -12.71 7.20 2.88
N SER A 244 -12.81 8.53 2.73
CA SER A 244 -13.99 9.31 3.09
C SER A 244 -15.21 8.91 2.25
N VAL A 245 -15.06 8.77 0.94
CA VAL A 245 -16.15 8.32 0.04
C VAL A 245 -16.60 6.91 0.43
N SER A 246 -15.66 6.00 0.68
CA SER A 246 -15.99 4.63 1.07
C SER A 246 -16.72 4.59 2.42
N GLU A 247 -16.23 5.29 3.43
CA GLU A 247 -16.86 5.36 4.76
C GLU A 247 -18.28 5.94 4.67
N ASN A 248 -18.48 6.99 3.89
CA ASN A 248 -19.81 7.60 3.67
C ASN A 248 -20.77 6.64 2.98
N LEU A 249 -20.34 5.92 1.93
CA LEU A 249 -21.16 4.94 1.21
C LEU A 249 -21.60 3.78 2.11
N PHE A 250 -20.81 3.44 3.11
CA PHE A 250 -21.09 2.33 4.03
C PHE A 250 -21.56 2.79 5.41
N GLY A 251 -22.18 3.98 5.51
CA GLY A 251 -22.84 4.45 6.73
C GLY A 251 -21.89 4.82 7.85
N GLY A 252 -20.69 5.28 7.55
CA GLY A 252 -19.69 5.69 8.53
C GLY A 252 -18.84 4.55 9.09
N ILE A 253 -18.94 3.35 8.51
CA ILE A 253 -18.06 2.23 8.88
C ILE A 253 -16.62 2.58 8.50
N PRO A 254 -15.63 2.41 9.40
CA PRO A 254 -14.24 2.69 9.09
C PRO A 254 -13.74 1.96 7.82
N PHE A 255 -12.99 2.65 6.99
CA PHE A 255 -12.52 2.14 5.68
C PHE A 255 -11.89 0.75 5.75
N TRP A 256 -11.11 0.46 6.79
CA TRP A 256 -10.50 -0.86 6.94
C TRP A 256 -11.53 -1.99 7.13
N GLN A 257 -12.68 -1.71 7.77
CA GLN A 257 -13.78 -2.67 7.89
C GLN A 257 -14.55 -2.80 6.57
N VAL A 258 -14.74 -1.68 5.86
CA VAL A 258 -15.36 -1.70 4.51
C VAL A 258 -14.57 -2.63 3.59
N LEU A 259 -13.25 -2.49 3.54
CA LEU A 259 -12.38 -3.35 2.71
C LEU A 259 -12.46 -4.83 3.04
N LEU A 260 -12.71 -5.20 4.29
CA LEU A 260 -12.83 -6.59 4.72
C LEU A 260 -14.22 -7.17 4.40
N ASN A 261 -15.25 -6.33 4.32
CA ASN A 261 -16.64 -6.75 4.08
C ASN A 261 -17.04 -6.74 2.60
N VAL A 262 -16.42 -5.90 1.78
CA VAL A 262 -16.66 -5.84 0.34
C VAL A 262 -15.89 -6.95 -0.38
N ARG A 263 -16.60 -7.96 -0.86
CA ARG A 263 -16.04 -9.11 -1.59
C ARG A 263 -16.93 -9.55 -2.73
#